data_803698bebcd55edbd5cb6ad9a44b496e
#
_entry.id   803698bebcd55edbd5cb6ad9a44b496e
#
_cell.length_a   1.000
_cell.length_b   1.000
_cell.length_c   1.000
_cell.angle_alpha   90.00
_cell.angle_beta   90.00
_cell.angle_gamma   90.00
#
_symmetry.space_group_name_H-M   'P 1'
#
loop_
_entity.id
_entity.type
_entity.pdbx_description
1 polymer ?
#
loop_
_entity_poly.entity_id
_entity_poly.type
_entity_poly.pdbx_seq_one_letter_code
_entity_poly.pdbx_strand_id
1 'polypeptide(L)'
;MTNSTISLIEQNKVSPSVGSLKKVLDGIPISLADFFTLDLQPGPPDSPFYTVADTPDVGSNGVHYFLVGQRVARRQMCILREVMPPGTDTGPTLLVHAGEEGGVVVAGEVEVTVGEQVRVLRAGEGYYFESRVPHRFRNLGESEAVIVSANTPPTF
;
A
#
# COMPACT_ATOMS: atom_id res chain seq x y z
N MET A 1 -18.22 -10.77 2.12
CA MET A 1 -18.93 -10.00 1.08
C MET A 1 -20.03 -10.88 0.50
N THR A 2 -21.20 -10.32 0.16
CA THR A 2 -22.31 -11.12 -0.40
C THR A 2 -22.22 -11.17 -1.93
N ASN A 3 -22.79 -12.24 -2.53
CA ASN A 3 -22.85 -12.36 -4.00
C ASN A 3 -23.55 -11.19 -4.67
N SER A 4 -24.55 -10.58 -3.98
CA SER A 4 -25.25 -9.39 -4.47
C SER A 4 -24.33 -8.16 -4.54
N THR A 5 -23.40 -8.00 -3.60
CA THR A 5 -22.41 -6.90 -3.63
C THR A 5 -21.45 -7.06 -4.80
N ILE A 6 -20.97 -8.27 -5.06
CA ILE A 6 -20.08 -8.57 -6.20
C ILE A 6 -20.81 -8.23 -7.52
N SER A 7 -22.05 -8.70 -7.67
CA SER A 7 -22.86 -8.42 -8.86
C SER A 7 -23.11 -6.93 -9.11
N LEU A 8 -23.26 -6.13 -8.05
CA LEU A 8 -23.41 -4.66 -8.18
C LEU A 8 -22.10 -4.00 -8.64
N ILE A 9 -20.94 -4.51 -8.21
CA ILE A 9 -19.62 -4.05 -8.66
C ILE A 9 -19.44 -4.39 -10.14
N GLU A 10 -19.70 -5.63 -10.54
CA GLU A 10 -19.61 -6.09 -11.94
C GLU A 10 -20.52 -5.28 -12.89
N GLN A 11 -21.68 -4.86 -12.40
CA GLN A 11 -22.62 -4.00 -13.14
C GLN A 11 -22.26 -2.51 -13.10
N ASN A 12 -21.13 -2.14 -12.49
CA ASN A 12 -20.67 -0.75 -12.31
C ASN A 12 -21.69 0.15 -11.57
N LYS A 13 -22.52 -0.46 -10.71
CA LYS A 13 -23.53 0.25 -9.90
C LYS A 13 -23.01 0.72 -8.56
N VAL A 14 -21.92 0.14 -8.08
CA VAL A 14 -21.25 0.49 -6.81
C VAL A 14 -19.75 0.40 -7.02
N SER A 15 -19.04 1.46 -6.63
CA SER A 15 -17.59 1.45 -6.57
C SER A 15 -17.14 0.85 -5.23
N PRO A 16 -16.39 -0.26 -5.23
CA PRO A 16 -15.88 -0.82 -3.99
C PRO A 16 -14.82 0.09 -3.38
N SER A 17 -14.77 0.15 -2.05
CA SER A 17 -13.57 0.66 -1.39
C SER A 17 -12.39 -0.29 -1.64
N VAL A 18 -11.15 0.20 -1.51
CA VAL A 18 -9.94 -0.64 -1.68
C VAL A 18 -9.98 -1.86 -0.75
N GLY A 19 -10.42 -1.69 0.50
CA GLY A 19 -10.60 -2.81 1.43
C GLY A 19 -11.68 -3.81 0.99
N SER A 20 -12.72 -3.35 0.29
CA SER A 20 -13.73 -4.24 -0.29
C SER A 20 -13.19 -4.97 -1.53
N LEU A 21 -12.44 -4.25 -2.37
CA LEU A 21 -11.77 -4.83 -3.54
C LEU A 21 -10.75 -5.89 -3.12
N LYS A 22 -9.93 -5.60 -2.11
CA LYS A 22 -8.99 -6.58 -1.56
C LYS A 22 -9.69 -7.86 -1.12
N LYS A 23 -10.84 -7.78 -0.42
CA LYS A 23 -11.63 -8.96 -0.03
C LYS A 23 -12.18 -9.76 -1.22
N VAL A 24 -12.42 -9.12 -2.35
CA VAL A 24 -12.79 -9.82 -3.60
C VAL A 24 -11.58 -10.54 -4.16
N LEU A 25 -10.43 -9.86 -4.21
CA LEU A 25 -9.20 -10.37 -4.76
C LEU A 25 -8.58 -11.48 -3.90
N ASP A 26 -8.84 -11.52 -2.60
CA ASP A 26 -8.42 -12.62 -1.70
C ASP A 26 -8.96 -14.00 -2.15
N GLY A 27 -10.03 -14.02 -2.94
CA GLY A 27 -10.58 -15.24 -3.56
C GLY A 27 -9.96 -15.58 -4.93
N ILE A 28 -9.07 -14.76 -5.45
CA ILE A 28 -8.41 -14.90 -6.75
C ILE A 28 -6.90 -14.77 -6.50
N PRO A 29 -6.03 -15.57 -7.12
CA PRO A 29 -4.58 -15.46 -6.89
C PRO A 29 -3.97 -14.26 -7.64
N ILE A 30 -4.48 -13.06 -7.34
CA ILE A 30 -4.03 -11.79 -7.92
C ILE A 30 -3.90 -10.75 -6.80
N SER A 31 -2.78 -10.04 -6.77
CA SER A 31 -2.61 -8.94 -5.82
C SER A 31 -3.42 -7.71 -6.26
N LEU A 32 -3.69 -6.81 -5.32
CA LEU A 32 -4.36 -5.54 -5.60
C LEU A 32 -3.58 -4.71 -6.65
N ALA A 33 -2.25 -4.73 -6.56
CA ALA A 33 -1.39 -4.03 -7.51
C ALA A 33 -1.45 -4.67 -8.91
N ASP A 34 -1.40 -6.00 -8.98
CA ASP A 34 -1.54 -6.69 -10.28
C ASP A 34 -2.91 -6.42 -10.91
N PHE A 35 -3.96 -6.31 -10.10
CA PHE A 35 -5.29 -5.95 -10.58
C PHE A 35 -5.31 -4.56 -11.23
N PHE A 36 -4.69 -3.56 -10.62
CA PHE A 36 -4.62 -2.22 -11.19
C PHE A 36 -3.63 -2.09 -12.35
N THR A 37 -2.70 -3.03 -12.51
CA THR A 37 -1.76 -3.06 -13.62
C THR A 37 -2.27 -3.79 -14.85
N LEU A 38 -3.39 -4.50 -14.78
CA LEU A 38 -3.98 -5.21 -15.93
C LEU A 38 -4.31 -4.29 -17.12
N ASP A 39 -4.60 -3.01 -16.86
CA ASP A 39 -4.93 -2.01 -17.87
C ASP A 39 -3.75 -1.11 -18.27
N LEU A 40 -2.60 -1.23 -17.59
CA LEU A 40 -1.43 -0.43 -17.96
C LEU A 40 -0.75 -1.09 -19.15
N GLN A 41 -0.60 -0.32 -20.25
CA GLN A 41 0.18 -0.73 -21.40
C GLN A 41 1.51 -1.32 -20.92
N PRO A 42 1.87 -2.55 -21.31
CA PRO A 42 3.16 -3.09 -20.95
C PRO A 42 4.23 -2.18 -21.53
N GLY A 43 4.94 -1.46 -20.67
CA GLY A 43 6.20 -0.85 -21.04
C GLY A 43 7.17 -1.95 -21.50
N PRO A 44 8.35 -1.61 -22.03
CA PRO A 44 9.30 -2.60 -22.50
C PRO A 44 9.51 -3.65 -21.41
N PRO A 45 9.30 -4.95 -21.71
CA PRO A 45 9.18 -6.01 -20.70
C PRO A 45 10.45 -6.25 -19.87
N ASP A 46 11.56 -5.62 -20.20
CA ASP A 46 12.88 -5.98 -19.67
C ASP A 46 13.66 -4.84 -19.00
N SER A 47 13.03 -3.69 -18.74
CA SER A 47 13.73 -2.62 -18.02
C SER A 47 13.63 -2.83 -16.50
N PRO A 48 14.76 -2.96 -15.77
CA PRO A 48 14.75 -2.99 -14.32
C PRO A 48 14.59 -1.58 -13.70
N PHE A 49 14.50 -0.55 -14.53
CA PHE A 49 14.43 0.84 -14.10
C PHE A 49 13.01 1.37 -14.20
N TYR A 50 12.62 2.19 -13.22
CA TYR A 50 11.31 2.83 -13.12
C TYR A 50 11.50 4.33 -12.93
N THR A 51 10.83 5.13 -13.74
CA THR A 51 10.72 6.58 -13.55
C THR A 51 9.49 6.91 -12.70
N VAL A 52 9.31 8.16 -12.31
CA VAL A 52 8.13 8.62 -11.59
C VAL A 52 6.85 8.32 -12.38
N ALA A 53 6.89 8.46 -13.71
CA ALA A 53 5.75 8.16 -14.59
C ALA A 53 5.41 6.67 -14.65
N ASP A 54 6.34 5.80 -14.29
CA ASP A 54 6.14 4.34 -14.28
C ASP A 54 5.58 3.81 -12.96
N THR A 55 5.40 4.67 -11.96
CA THR A 55 4.91 4.30 -10.63
C THR A 55 3.55 4.96 -10.39
N PRO A 56 2.43 4.31 -10.78
CA PRO A 56 1.10 4.86 -10.55
C PRO A 56 0.81 4.98 -9.06
N ASP A 57 -0.01 5.97 -8.73
CA ASP A 57 -0.57 6.10 -7.40
C ASP A 57 -1.72 5.09 -7.22
N VAL A 58 -1.53 4.16 -6.31
CA VAL A 58 -2.53 3.16 -5.93
C VAL A 58 -3.11 3.46 -4.54
N GLY A 59 -2.93 4.69 -4.06
CA GLY A 59 -3.28 5.13 -2.72
C GLY A 59 -4.78 5.25 -2.45
N SER A 60 -5.08 5.42 -1.17
CA SER A 60 -6.43 5.62 -0.65
C SER A 60 -6.40 6.41 0.65
N ASN A 61 -7.55 6.91 1.10
CA ASN A 61 -7.69 7.67 2.35
C ASN A 61 -6.77 8.91 2.44
N GLY A 62 -6.43 9.51 1.30
CA GLY A 62 -5.53 10.66 1.23
C GLY A 62 -4.04 10.32 1.33
N VAL A 63 -3.68 9.07 1.54
CA VAL A 63 -2.30 8.59 1.44
C VAL A 63 -2.03 8.13 0.02
N HIS A 64 -0.89 8.54 -0.54
CA HIS A 64 -0.47 8.17 -1.88
C HIS A 64 0.57 7.04 -1.82
N TYR A 65 0.33 5.97 -2.56
CA TYR A 65 1.22 4.80 -2.65
C TYR A 65 1.74 4.65 -4.07
N PHE A 66 3.02 4.88 -4.28
CA PHE A 66 3.68 4.72 -5.57
C PHE A 66 4.46 3.41 -5.61
N LEU A 67 3.95 2.46 -6.39
CA LEU A 67 4.47 1.11 -6.44
C LEU A 67 5.64 0.98 -7.45
N VAL A 68 6.79 0.53 -6.97
CA VAL A 68 7.93 0.15 -7.80
C VAL A 68 7.81 -1.33 -8.18
N GLY A 69 8.18 -1.66 -9.41
CA GLY A 69 8.16 -3.06 -9.87
C GLY A 69 6.79 -3.58 -10.27
N GLN A 70 5.83 -2.71 -10.56
CA GLN A 70 4.48 -3.10 -10.99
C GLN A 70 4.43 -4.02 -12.21
N ARG A 71 5.43 -3.93 -13.10
CA ARG A 71 5.52 -4.74 -14.32
C ARG A 71 6.10 -6.14 -14.09
N VAL A 72 6.58 -6.43 -12.88
CA VAL A 72 7.19 -7.72 -12.54
C VAL A 72 6.10 -8.70 -12.14
N ALA A 73 5.80 -9.64 -13.03
CA ALA A 73 4.95 -10.77 -12.69
C ALA A 73 5.61 -11.64 -11.61
N ARG A 74 4.85 -12.06 -10.59
CA ARG A 74 5.32 -12.91 -9.48
C ARG A 74 6.47 -12.30 -8.67
N ARG A 75 6.45 -10.97 -8.45
CA ARG A 75 7.40 -10.33 -7.54
C ARG A 75 7.30 -10.95 -6.14
N GLN A 76 8.44 -11.05 -5.46
CA GLN A 76 8.52 -11.61 -4.11
C GLN A 76 8.40 -10.55 -3.03
N MET A 77 8.60 -9.28 -3.39
CA MET A 77 8.45 -8.14 -2.50
C MET A 77 7.67 -7.02 -3.18
N CYS A 78 7.07 -6.18 -2.39
CA CYS A 78 6.51 -4.90 -2.79
C CYS A 78 7.42 -3.79 -2.28
N ILE A 79 7.74 -2.81 -3.11
CA ILE A 79 8.46 -1.60 -2.70
C ILE A 79 7.54 -0.43 -2.98
N LEU A 80 7.26 0.37 -1.96
CA LEU A 80 6.40 1.54 -2.03
C LEU A 80 7.16 2.82 -1.68
N ARG A 81 6.87 3.88 -2.38
CA ARG A 81 7.08 5.23 -1.89
C ARG A 81 5.72 5.76 -1.44
N GLU A 82 5.58 5.96 -0.16
CA GLU A 82 4.35 6.41 0.48
C GLU A 82 4.46 7.89 0.79
N VAL A 83 3.48 8.66 0.36
CA VAL A 83 3.40 10.09 0.63
C VAL A 83 2.16 10.35 1.46
N MET A 84 2.37 10.88 2.65
CA MET A 84 1.34 11.14 3.65
C MET A 84 1.20 12.64 3.89
N PRO A 85 0.21 13.29 3.31
CA PRO A 85 -0.13 14.68 3.65
C PRO A 85 -0.44 14.86 5.15
N PRO A 86 -0.34 16.08 5.70
CA PRO A 86 -0.73 16.35 7.08
C PRO A 86 -2.13 15.84 7.43
N GLY A 87 -2.28 15.18 8.57
CA GLY A 87 -3.56 14.69 9.07
C GLY A 87 -4.05 13.40 8.42
N THR A 88 -3.27 12.77 7.54
CA THR A 88 -3.65 11.48 6.93
C THR A 88 -3.18 10.29 7.75
N ASP A 89 -3.89 9.17 7.58
CA ASP A 89 -3.54 7.89 8.18
C ASP A 89 -3.91 6.71 7.27
N THR A 90 -3.45 5.53 7.63
CA THR A 90 -3.74 4.28 6.89
C THR A 90 -5.15 3.72 7.12
N GLY A 91 -5.99 4.45 7.83
CA GLY A 91 -7.40 4.15 8.02
C GLY A 91 -7.82 3.96 9.48
N PRO A 92 -9.13 3.85 9.73
CA PRO A 92 -9.70 3.80 11.08
C PRO A 92 -9.41 2.50 11.82
N THR A 93 -9.06 1.43 11.09
CA THR A 93 -8.71 0.13 11.66
C THR A 93 -7.24 -0.16 11.50
N LEU A 94 -6.64 -0.86 12.46
CA LEU A 94 -5.26 -1.32 12.34
C LEU A 94 -5.15 -2.31 11.17
N LEU A 95 -4.09 -2.18 10.41
CA LEU A 95 -3.75 -3.10 9.33
C LEU A 95 -3.26 -4.42 9.91
N VAL A 96 -3.63 -5.52 9.27
CA VAL A 96 -3.14 -6.87 9.60
C VAL A 96 -3.07 -7.66 8.31
N HIS A 97 -1.89 -8.17 7.98
CA HIS A 97 -1.71 -9.03 6.81
C HIS A 97 -0.60 -10.07 7.03
N ALA A 98 -0.45 -11.01 6.12
CA ALA A 98 0.62 -11.98 6.21
C ALA A 98 1.96 -11.38 5.81
N GLY A 99 3.05 -11.92 6.38
CA GLY A 99 4.41 -11.59 6.00
C GLY A 99 5.07 -10.59 6.92
N GLU A 100 6.02 -9.87 6.37
CA GLU A 100 6.87 -8.91 7.07
C GLU A 100 6.88 -7.58 6.32
N GLU A 101 7.04 -6.50 7.07
CA GLU A 101 7.14 -5.16 6.54
C GLU A 101 8.26 -4.39 7.23
N GLY A 102 9.00 -3.63 6.43
CA GLY A 102 10.01 -2.71 6.92
C GLY A 102 10.07 -1.46 6.07
N GLY A 103 10.52 -0.36 6.66
CA GLY A 103 10.62 0.91 5.95
C GLY A 103 11.47 1.94 6.66
N VAL A 104 11.76 3.01 5.94
CA VAL A 104 12.51 4.16 6.43
C VAL A 104 11.73 5.44 6.10
N VAL A 105 11.59 6.32 7.08
CA VAL A 105 11.09 7.67 6.85
C VAL A 105 12.17 8.47 6.14
N VAL A 106 11.88 9.01 4.96
CA VAL A 106 12.83 9.77 4.16
C VAL A 106 12.60 11.28 4.24
N ALA A 107 11.39 11.69 4.63
CA ALA A 107 11.05 13.10 4.88
C ALA A 107 9.92 13.21 5.90
N GLY A 108 9.87 14.32 6.65
CA GLY A 108 8.85 14.56 7.66
C GLY A 108 8.95 13.65 8.88
N GLU A 109 7.81 13.43 9.51
CA GLU A 109 7.69 12.49 10.65
C GLU A 109 6.38 11.71 10.57
N VAL A 110 6.40 10.46 11.05
CA VAL A 110 5.25 9.55 11.03
C VAL A 110 5.11 8.87 12.38
N GLU A 111 3.92 8.91 12.95
CA GLU A 111 3.58 8.07 14.09
C GLU A 111 3.29 6.65 13.60
N VAL A 112 4.07 5.71 14.07
CA VAL A 112 3.95 4.28 13.76
C VAL A 112 3.45 3.54 14.99
N THR A 113 2.34 2.84 14.84
CA THR A 113 1.78 1.93 15.85
C THR A 113 2.04 0.50 15.41
N VAL A 114 2.63 -0.34 16.27
CA VAL A 114 2.81 -1.78 16.06
C VAL A 114 2.44 -2.51 17.36
N GLY A 115 1.32 -3.20 17.36
CA GLY A 115 0.72 -3.75 18.57
C GLY A 115 0.44 -2.67 19.62
N GLU A 116 1.06 -2.79 20.76
CA GLU A 116 0.94 -1.82 21.87
C GLU A 116 2.01 -0.71 21.82
N GLN A 117 2.98 -0.81 20.92
CA GLN A 117 4.05 0.16 20.80
C GLN A 117 3.67 1.28 19.84
N VAL A 118 3.90 2.51 20.27
CA VAL A 118 3.70 3.72 19.46
C VAL A 118 4.98 4.53 19.48
N ARG A 119 5.46 4.92 18.29
CA ARG A 119 6.66 5.75 18.10
C ARG A 119 6.41 6.78 17.00
N VAL A 120 6.95 7.97 17.19
CA VAL A 120 7.11 8.95 16.12
C VAL A 120 8.49 8.76 15.52
N LEU A 121 8.54 8.37 14.27
CA LEU A 121 9.76 8.21 13.49
C LEU A 121 9.98 9.43 12.61
N ARG A 122 11.23 9.89 12.53
CA ARG A 122 11.67 11.03 11.72
C ARG A 122 12.56 10.59 10.57
N ALA A 123 12.83 11.52 9.67
CA ALA A 123 13.71 11.26 8.53
C ALA A 123 15.03 10.59 8.96
N GLY A 124 15.36 9.46 8.33
CA GLY A 124 16.51 8.59 8.64
C GLY A 124 16.20 7.46 9.63
N GLU A 125 15.06 7.50 10.34
CA GLU A 125 14.63 6.42 11.23
C GLU A 125 13.77 5.39 10.49
N GLY A 126 13.73 4.15 10.99
CA GLY A 126 13.03 3.07 10.33
C GLY A 126 12.33 2.10 11.29
N TYR A 127 11.60 1.19 10.70
CA TYR A 127 10.87 0.13 11.39
C TYR A 127 11.01 -1.20 10.66
N TYR A 128 10.78 -2.29 11.39
CA TYR A 128 10.65 -3.64 10.83
C TYR A 128 9.83 -4.50 11.78
N PHE A 129 8.81 -5.21 11.26
CA PHE A 129 7.95 -6.07 12.06
C PHE A 129 7.25 -7.15 11.22
N GLU A 130 6.74 -8.18 11.90
CA GLU A 130 5.81 -9.14 11.30
C GLU A 130 4.44 -8.48 11.10
N SER A 131 3.95 -8.42 9.87
CA SER A 131 2.73 -7.69 9.51
C SER A 131 1.43 -8.31 10.07
N ARG A 132 1.53 -9.47 10.72
CA ARG A 132 0.42 -10.04 11.50
C ARG A 132 0.18 -9.29 12.81
N VAL A 133 1.16 -8.53 13.29
CA VAL A 133 0.98 -7.61 14.42
C VAL A 133 0.14 -6.43 13.92
N PRO A 134 -0.99 -6.12 14.57
CA PRO A 134 -1.82 -4.99 14.16
C PRO A 134 -1.02 -3.69 14.14
N HIS A 135 -1.08 -2.94 13.04
CA HIS A 135 -0.24 -1.77 12.85
C HIS A 135 -0.98 -0.63 12.13
N ARG A 136 -0.47 0.59 12.25
CA ARG A 136 -0.99 1.79 11.61
C ARG A 136 0.09 2.86 11.48
N PHE A 137 -0.02 3.68 10.44
CA PHE A 137 0.81 4.86 10.21
C PHE A 137 -0.06 6.10 10.19
N ARG A 138 0.40 7.18 10.81
CA ARG A 138 -0.30 8.46 10.85
C ARG A 138 0.69 9.61 10.69
N ASN A 139 0.37 10.56 9.83
CA ASN A 139 1.06 11.85 9.81
C ASN A 139 0.29 12.84 10.66
N LEU A 140 0.75 13.06 11.89
CA LEU A 140 0.21 14.03 12.83
C LEU A 140 0.97 15.37 12.78
N GLY A 141 2.00 15.48 11.92
CA GLY A 141 2.79 16.69 11.71
C GLY A 141 2.08 17.71 10.84
N GLU A 142 2.74 18.84 10.65
CA GLU A 142 2.24 19.97 9.82
C GLU A 142 2.77 19.94 8.39
N SER A 143 3.70 19.05 8.09
CA SER A 143 4.30 18.86 6.77
C SER A 143 4.04 17.47 6.22
N GLU A 144 4.19 17.33 4.91
CA GLU A 144 4.14 16.02 4.24
C GLU A 144 5.23 15.10 4.79
N ALA A 145 4.88 13.85 5.00
CA ALA A 145 5.81 12.80 5.37
C ALA A 145 5.96 11.80 4.21
N VAL A 146 7.17 11.28 4.04
CA VAL A 146 7.48 10.30 3.01
C VAL A 146 8.17 9.10 3.62
N ILE A 147 7.64 7.91 3.33
CA ILE A 147 8.23 6.62 3.71
C ILE A 147 8.64 5.89 2.44
N VAL A 148 9.76 5.17 2.50
CA VAL A 148 10.06 4.09 1.56
C VAL A 148 9.96 2.79 2.33
N SER A 149 9.00 1.97 1.93
CA SER A 149 8.71 0.69 2.59
C SER A 149 8.87 -0.49 1.64
N ALA A 150 9.05 -1.65 2.24
CA ALA A 150 9.00 -2.93 1.54
C ALA A 150 8.22 -3.94 2.37
N ASN A 151 7.39 -4.75 1.70
CA ASN A 151 6.74 -5.88 2.33
C ASN A 151 6.88 -7.17 1.50
N THR A 152 6.85 -8.30 2.17
CA THR A 152 6.91 -9.63 1.57
C THR A 152 6.02 -10.61 2.37
N PRO A 153 5.15 -11.43 1.69
CA PRO A 153 4.84 -11.34 0.27
C PRO A 153 4.14 -10.03 -0.10
N PRO A 154 4.10 -9.65 -1.38
CA PRO A 154 3.39 -8.45 -1.82
C PRO A 154 1.94 -8.44 -1.37
N THR A 155 1.51 -7.34 -0.76
CA THR A 155 0.12 -7.12 -0.31
C THR A 155 -0.60 -6.04 -1.11
N PHE A 156 0.13 -5.40 -2.02
CA PHE A 156 -0.33 -4.42 -3.01
C PHE A 156 -0.14 -4.92 -4.41
#